data_e1acd1a3bb32249b377406d1a8749767
#
_entry.id   e1acd1a3bb32249b377406d1a8749767
#
_cell.length_a   1.000
_cell.length_b   1.000
_cell.length_c   1.000
_cell.angle_alpha   90.00
_cell.angle_beta   90.00
_cell.angle_gamma   90.00
#
_symmetry.space_group_name_H-M   'P 1'
#
loop_
_entity.id
_entity.type
_entity.pdbx_description
1 polymer ?
#
loop_
_entity_poly.entity_id
_entity_poly.type
_entity_poly.pdbx_seq_one_letter_code
_entity_poly.pdbx_strand_id
1 'polypeptide(L)'
;SKGKKNPIGGHFEYGRQGTSTTYILQQMLKRMEECYHVFLTPTGFGSVFLSIFSVVRPGDEIIAADPVYSPTRLLTENFLKSFNIKTVFYNPNDLNTLKKKITKKTKLIYVENPGSNSFEFQDLSKIISIAKKNKLFSVIDNTWGTPYYLKPIKLGFDMSIVSATKYYSGHSDVMGGSLAVNKRVFKYVEKANKITGLRLGPDDAYLIIRGLRTLDVRLDRHEENAKKVASFLSRHKKVKLLYPYKKGSYNY
;
A
#
# COMPACT_ATOMS: atom_id res chain seq x y z
N SER A 1 -21.41 26.74 16.70
CA SER A 1 -20.36 26.76 17.73
C SER A 1 -19.04 26.43 17.09
N LYS A 2 -18.07 27.36 17.15
CA LYS A 2 -16.69 27.06 16.73
C LYS A 2 -16.12 26.05 17.73
N GLY A 3 -15.99 24.78 17.29
CA GLY A 3 -15.44 23.72 18.13
C GLY A 3 -14.09 24.11 18.72
N LYS A 4 -13.90 23.86 20.01
CA LYS A 4 -12.65 24.13 20.70
C LYS A 4 -11.52 23.35 20.04
N LYS A 5 -10.41 24.01 19.67
CA LYS A 5 -9.21 23.33 19.18
C LYS A 5 -8.74 22.36 20.28
N ASN A 6 -8.67 21.07 19.96
CA ASN A 6 -8.05 20.10 20.83
C ASN A 6 -6.55 20.49 20.96
N PRO A 7 -5.98 20.55 22.15
CA PRO A 7 -4.56 20.90 22.36
C PRO A 7 -3.58 19.98 21.62
N ILE A 8 -4.04 18.80 21.17
CA ILE A 8 -3.28 17.87 20.32
C ILE A 8 -3.47 18.15 18.81
N GLY A 9 -4.21 19.23 18.43
CA GLY A 9 -4.26 19.72 17.04
C GLY A 9 -5.34 19.15 16.12
N GLY A 10 -6.26 18.32 16.61
CA GLY A 10 -7.37 17.80 15.82
C GLY A 10 -8.71 18.38 16.25
N HIS A 11 -9.58 18.74 15.29
CA HIS A 11 -11.00 19.02 15.54
C HIS A 11 -11.78 17.71 15.37
N PHE A 12 -12.25 17.13 16.47
CA PHE A 12 -13.06 15.92 16.47
C PHE A 12 -14.44 16.25 17.04
N GLU A 13 -15.40 16.49 16.17
CA GLU A 13 -16.80 16.71 16.56
C GLU A 13 -17.58 15.42 16.66
N TYR A 14 -17.10 14.38 15.94
CA TYR A 14 -17.77 13.09 15.84
C TYR A 14 -16.77 11.95 15.60
N GLY A 15 -16.93 10.82 16.30
CA GLY A 15 -15.98 9.70 16.27
C GLY A 15 -15.66 9.16 14.87
N ARG A 16 -16.61 9.21 13.92
CA ARG A 16 -16.38 8.84 12.52
C ARG A 16 -15.37 9.78 11.81
N GLN A 17 -15.14 10.98 12.33
CA GLN A 17 -14.12 11.90 11.78
C GLN A 17 -12.72 11.60 12.31
N GLY A 18 -12.62 10.86 13.40
CA GLY A 18 -11.38 10.45 14.06
C GLY A 18 -11.41 10.71 15.56
N THR A 19 -10.32 10.36 16.21
CA THR A 19 -10.05 10.58 17.63
C THR A 19 -8.63 11.13 17.78
N SER A 20 -8.27 11.59 18.98
CA SER A 20 -6.89 12.03 19.28
C SER A 20 -5.86 10.94 18.99
N THR A 21 -6.16 9.69 19.34
CA THR A 21 -5.28 8.53 19.10
C THR A 21 -5.07 8.27 17.62
N THR A 22 -6.16 8.23 16.83
CA THR A 22 -6.06 8.03 15.38
C THR A 22 -5.34 9.20 14.69
N TYR A 23 -5.51 10.43 15.18
CA TYR A 23 -4.78 11.59 14.67
C TYR A 23 -3.28 11.48 14.92
N ILE A 24 -2.87 11.07 16.13
CA ILE A 24 -1.45 10.86 16.45
C ILE A 24 -0.85 9.82 15.50
N LEU A 25 -1.52 8.69 15.32
CA LEU A 25 -1.07 7.66 14.38
C LEU A 25 -0.94 8.21 12.95
N GLN A 26 -1.93 8.97 12.48
CA GLN A 26 -1.86 9.61 11.16
C GLN A 26 -0.64 10.53 11.02
N GLN A 27 -0.34 11.34 12.04
CA GLN A 27 0.82 12.24 12.00
C GLN A 27 2.15 11.47 12.02
N MET A 28 2.25 10.37 12.79
CA MET A 28 3.42 9.50 12.79
C MET A 28 3.65 8.90 11.40
N LEU A 29 2.62 8.27 10.83
CA LEU A 29 2.71 7.63 9.52
C LEU A 29 2.95 8.66 8.40
N LYS A 30 2.34 9.85 8.48
CA LYS A 30 2.59 10.94 7.53
C LYS A 30 4.07 11.34 7.48
N ARG A 31 4.72 11.40 8.64
CA ARG A 31 6.15 11.70 8.72
C ARG A 31 7.01 10.55 8.18
N MET A 32 6.65 9.30 8.53
CA MET A 32 7.38 8.12 8.05
C MET A 32 7.30 7.98 6.52
N GLU A 33 6.10 8.17 5.94
CA GLU A 33 5.83 8.07 4.49
C GLU A 33 6.33 9.31 3.70
N GLU A 34 6.68 10.41 4.39
CA GLU A 34 6.99 11.70 3.77
C GLU A 34 5.91 12.14 2.75
N CYS A 35 4.64 12.00 3.14
CA CYS A 35 3.48 12.18 2.27
C CYS A 35 2.64 13.41 2.62
N TYR A 36 1.65 13.74 1.77
CA TYR A 36 0.75 14.85 2.04
C TYR A 36 -0.25 14.54 3.15
N HIS A 37 -0.84 13.33 3.12
CA HIS A 37 -1.81 12.88 4.12
C HIS A 37 -1.84 11.35 4.22
N VAL A 38 -2.32 10.82 5.36
CA VAL A 38 -2.57 9.39 5.57
C VAL A 38 -4.03 9.20 5.98
N PHE A 39 -4.73 8.27 5.32
CA PHE A 39 -6.03 7.77 5.74
C PHE A 39 -5.85 6.44 6.46
N LEU A 40 -6.53 6.27 7.58
CA LEU A 40 -6.54 5.02 8.33
C LEU A 40 -7.83 4.24 8.04
N THR A 41 -7.71 2.94 7.88
CA THR A 41 -8.82 2.03 7.57
C THR A 41 -8.84 0.86 8.55
N PRO A 42 -10.00 0.18 8.74
CA PRO A 42 -10.10 -0.92 9.69
C PRO A 42 -9.24 -2.14 9.32
N THR A 43 -8.86 -2.27 8.06
CA THR A 43 -8.05 -3.37 7.54
C THR A 43 -7.13 -2.88 6.42
N GLY A 44 -6.03 -3.59 6.15
CA GLY A 44 -5.21 -3.34 4.96
C GLY A 44 -6.02 -3.43 3.67
N PHE A 45 -6.94 -4.39 3.57
CA PHE A 45 -7.85 -4.53 2.43
C PHE A 45 -8.80 -3.35 2.27
N GLY A 46 -9.24 -2.72 3.38
CA GLY A 46 -9.98 -1.46 3.35
C GLY A 46 -9.18 -0.33 2.69
N SER A 47 -7.85 -0.30 2.88
CA SER A 47 -6.97 0.66 2.18
C SER A 47 -6.86 0.34 0.69
N VAL A 48 -6.80 -0.94 0.31
CA VAL A 48 -6.84 -1.38 -1.10
C VAL A 48 -8.13 -0.88 -1.76
N PHE A 49 -9.28 -1.22 -1.16
CA PHE A 49 -10.59 -0.80 -1.67
C PHE A 49 -10.67 0.73 -1.79
N LEU A 50 -10.31 1.47 -0.74
CA LEU A 50 -10.37 2.92 -0.73
C LEU A 50 -9.49 3.55 -1.82
N SER A 51 -8.28 3.02 -2.04
CA SER A 51 -7.36 3.53 -3.07
C SER A 51 -7.96 3.43 -4.48
N ILE A 52 -8.57 2.29 -4.80
CA ILE A 52 -9.17 2.03 -6.11
C ILE A 52 -10.47 2.83 -6.26
N PHE A 53 -11.39 2.68 -5.30
CA PHE A 53 -12.71 3.30 -5.34
C PHE A 53 -12.66 4.83 -5.42
N SER A 54 -11.62 5.44 -4.89
CA SER A 54 -11.46 6.91 -4.91
C SER A 54 -11.26 7.46 -6.32
N VAL A 55 -10.58 6.75 -7.23
CA VAL A 55 -10.11 7.28 -8.52
C VAL A 55 -10.73 6.60 -9.75
N VAL A 56 -11.34 5.42 -9.59
CA VAL A 56 -11.90 4.63 -10.70
C VAL A 56 -13.43 4.78 -10.73
N ARG A 57 -14.02 4.76 -11.91
CA ARG A 57 -15.46 4.90 -12.16
C ARG A 57 -15.95 3.79 -13.13
N PRO A 58 -17.26 3.50 -13.18
CA PRO A 58 -17.80 2.59 -14.18
C PRO A 58 -17.37 2.96 -15.62
N GLY A 59 -16.87 1.96 -16.36
CA GLY A 59 -16.31 2.13 -17.70
C GLY A 59 -14.79 2.33 -17.72
N ASP A 60 -14.15 2.61 -16.59
CA ASP A 60 -12.70 2.72 -16.48
C ASP A 60 -12.00 1.34 -16.44
N GLU A 61 -10.69 1.37 -16.64
CA GLU A 61 -9.83 0.19 -16.60
C GLU A 61 -8.69 0.37 -15.60
N ILE A 62 -8.40 -0.72 -14.87
CA ILE A 62 -7.26 -0.85 -13.97
C ILE A 62 -6.22 -1.76 -14.62
N ILE A 63 -4.95 -1.39 -14.57
CA ILE A 63 -3.85 -2.31 -14.88
C ILE A 63 -3.17 -2.70 -13.57
N ALA A 64 -3.10 -4.00 -13.28
CA ALA A 64 -2.49 -4.54 -12.07
C ALA A 64 -1.34 -5.48 -12.40
N ALA A 65 -0.32 -5.54 -11.54
CA ALA A 65 0.70 -6.57 -11.61
C ALA A 65 0.06 -7.96 -11.39
N ASP A 66 0.48 -8.97 -12.13
CA ASP A 66 -0.16 -10.30 -12.04
C ASP A 66 -0.08 -10.92 -10.63
N PRO A 67 1.06 -10.90 -9.91
CA PRO A 67 1.18 -11.48 -8.57
C PRO A 67 0.70 -10.54 -7.45
N VAL A 68 -0.51 -9.99 -7.57
CA VAL A 68 -1.13 -9.23 -6.48
C VAL A 68 -1.75 -10.14 -5.43
N TYR A 69 -1.89 -9.62 -4.22
CA TYR A 69 -2.58 -10.27 -3.11
C TYR A 69 -3.94 -10.85 -3.53
N SER A 70 -4.21 -12.13 -3.21
CA SER A 70 -5.39 -12.84 -3.71
C SER A 70 -6.72 -12.11 -3.47
N PRO A 71 -7.00 -11.52 -2.29
CA PRO A 71 -8.21 -10.72 -2.11
C PRO A 71 -8.28 -9.47 -3.01
N THR A 72 -7.13 -8.85 -3.35
CA THR A 72 -7.09 -7.74 -4.33
C THR A 72 -7.49 -8.25 -5.72
N ARG A 73 -7.03 -9.44 -6.12
CA ARG A 73 -7.44 -10.07 -7.37
C ARG A 73 -8.94 -10.34 -7.38
N LEU A 74 -9.48 -10.95 -6.32
CA LEU A 74 -10.93 -11.22 -6.19
C LEU A 74 -11.76 -9.92 -6.23
N LEU A 75 -11.30 -8.86 -5.58
CA LEU A 75 -11.95 -7.56 -5.65
C LEU A 75 -12.04 -7.07 -7.09
N THR A 76 -10.91 -7.14 -7.82
CA THR A 76 -10.80 -6.54 -9.15
C THR A 76 -11.46 -7.39 -10.24
N GLU A 77 -11.38 -8.72 -10.18
CA GLU A 77 -11.94 -9.63 -11.19
C GLU A 77 -13.44 -9.89 -11.00
N ASN A 78 -13.93 -9.87 -9.75
CA ASN A 78 -15.32 -10.21 -9.45
C ASN A 78 -16.14 -8.97 -9.08
N PHE A 79 -15.83 -8.33 -7.95
CA PHE A 79 -16.64 -7.26 -7.42
C PHE A 79 -16.65 -6.02 -8.33
N LEU A 80 -15.49 -5.51 -8.71
CA LEU A 80 -15.40 -4.31 -9.58
C LEU A 80 -15.92 -4.57 -11.00
N LYS A 81 -15.84 -5.81 -11.47
CA LYS A 81 -16.43 -6.20 -12.76
C LYS A 81 -17.94 -5.98 -12.79
N SER A 82 -18.65 -6.23 -11.68
CA SER A 82 -20.10 -5.97 -11.57
C SER A 82 -20.46 -4.50 -11.69
N PHE A 83 -19.50 -3.59 -11.45
CA PHE A 83 -19.63 -2.14 -11.66
C PHE A 83 -19.09 -1.68 -13.01
N ASN A 84 -18.92 -2.60 -13.96
CA ASN A 84 -18.35 -2.28 -15.29
C ASN A 84 -16.94 -1.65 -15.22
N ILE A 85 -16.13 -2.06 -14.25
CA ILE A 85 -14.72 -1.69 -14.14
C ILE A 85 -13.89 -2.91 -14.53
N LYS A 86 -13.07 -2.76 -15.56
CA LYS A 86 -12.24 -3.86 -16.06
C LYS A 86 -10.86 -3.83 -15.41
N THR A 87 -10.32 -4.99 -15.06
CA THR A 87 -8.92 -5.15 -14.66
C THR A 87 -8.15 -5.97 -15.66
N VAL A 88 -6.96 -5.51 -16.00
CA VAL A 88 -6.03 -6.17 -16.92
C VAL A 88 -4.71 -6.39 -16.19
N PHE A 89 -4.24 -7.63 -16.16
CA PHE A 89 -2.99 -7.98 -15.49
C PHE A 89 -1.80 -7.94 -16.44
N TYR A 90 -0.66 -7.44 -15.98
CA TYR A 90 0.60 -7.43 -16.71
C TYR A 90 1.66 -8.28 -16.01
N ASN A 91 2.61 -8.78 -16.80
CA ASN A 91 3.76 -9.52 -16.27
C ASN A 91 4.75 -8.54 -15.60
N PRO A 92 5.02 -8.64 -14.29
CA PRO A 92 5.93 -7.75 -13.58
C PRO A 92 7.38 -7.80 -14.07
N ASN A 93 7.78 -8.95 -14.66
CA ASN A 93 9.13 -9.16 -15.19
C ASN A 93 9.31 -8.57 -16.61
N ASP A 94 8.23 -8.14 -17.26
CA ASP A 94 8.27 -7.49 -18.58
C ASP A 94 7.35 -6.26 -18.64
N LEU A 95 7.92 -5.10 -18.38
CA LEU A 95 7.20 -3.83 -18.44
C LEU A 95 6.73 -3.42 -19.84
N ASN A 96 7.15 -4.12 -20.91
CA ASN A 96 6.57 -3.92 -22.24
C ASN A 96 5.14 -4.47 -22.28
N THR A 97 4.85 -5.52 -21.51
CA THR A 97 3.47 -6.02 -21.36
C THR A 97 2.56 -4.98 -20.71
N LEU A 98 3.06 -4.23 -19.70
CA LEU A 98 2.36 -3.10 -19.10
C LEU A 98 2.03 -2.01 -20.15
N LYS A 99 3.04 -1.57 -20.90
CA LYS A 99 2.88 -0.50 -21.91
C LYS A 99 1.84 -0.87 -22.99
N LYS A 100 1.87 -2.12 -23.48
CA LYS A 100 0.95 -2.62 -24.54
C LYS A 100 -0.49 -2.70 -24.06
N LYS A 101 -0.73 -2.84 -22.75
CA LYS A 101 -2.07 -2.99 -22.16
C LYS A 101 -2.73 -1.66 -21.78
N ILE A 102 -2.03 -0.52 -21.84
CA ILE A 102 -2.61 0.78 -21.57
C ILE A 102 -3.55 1.19 -22.70
N THR A 103 -4.78 1.56 -22.34
CA THR A 103 -5.81 2.04 -23.26
C THR A 103 -6.27 3.44 -22.86
N LYS A 104 -7.15 4.07 -23.65
CA LYS A 104 -7.79 5.35 -23.31
C LYS A 104 -8.69 5.25 -22.05
N LYS A 105 -9.14 4.04 -21.69
CA LYS A 105 -9.96 3.77 -20.51
C LYS A 105 -9.13 3.52 -19.24
N THR A 106 -7.85 3.27 -19.38
CA THR A 106 -6.96 3.03 -18.22
C THR A 106 -6.89 4.27 -17.34
N LYS A 107 -7.17 4.10 -16.06
CA LYS A 107 -7.13 5.16 -15.03
C LYS A 107 -6.10 4.93 -13.94
N LEU A 108 -5.85 3.67 -13.59
CA LEU A 108 -5.04 3.30 -12.44
C LEU A 108 -4.05 2.22 -12.79
N ILE A 109 -2.80 2.37 -12.34
CA ILE A 109 -1.82 1.28 -12.25
C ILE A 109 -1.74 0.86 -10.78
N TYR A 110 -2.02 -0.42 -10.53
CA TYR A 110 -1.90 -1.04 -9.22
C TYR A 110 -0.66 -1.94 -9.18
N VAL A 111 0.21 -1.70 -8.22
CA VAL A 111 1.48 -2.41 -8.06
C VAL A 111 1.52 -3.06 -6.68
N GLU A 112 2.06 -4.25 -6.58
CA GLU A 112 2.52 -4.85 -5.33
C GLU A 112 3.99 -5.22 -5.53
N ASN A 113 4.87 -4.78 -4.63
CA ASN A 113 6.31 -4.96 -4.79
C ASN A 113 7.01 -5.21 -3.44
N PRO A 114 7.58 -6.42 -3.24
CA PRO A 114 7.54 -7.57 -4.14
C PRO A 114 6.12 -8.12 -4.34
N GLY A 115 5.92 -8.89 -5.42
CA GLY A 115 4.64 -9.56 -5.68
C GLY A 115 4.32 -10.60 -4.62
N SER A 116 3.02 -10.74 -4.29
CA SER A 116 2.55 -11.75 -3.32
C SER A 116 2.95 -13.15 -3.74
N ASN A 117 3.45 -13.93 -2.79
CA ASN A 117 3.85 -15.33 -2.89
C ASN A 117 5.04 -15.64 -3.81
N SER A 118 5.23 -14.94 -4.89
CA SER A 118 6.24 -15.21 -5.93
C SER A 118 7.44 -14.29 -5.87
N PHE A 119 7.33 -13.18 -5.12
CA PHE A 119 8.41 -12.22 -4.81
C PHE A 119 9.11 -11.60 -6.04
N GLU A 120 8.40 -11.38 -7.14
CA GLU A 120 8.92 -10.58 -8.25
C GLU A 120 9.09 -9.12 -7.83
N PHE A 121 10.26 -8.58 -8.15
CA PHE A 121 10.55 -7.15 -7.99
C PHE A 121 10.43 -6.43 -9.33
N GLN A 122 9.90 -5.23 -9.28
CA GLN A 122 9.64 -4.42 -10.46
C GLN A 122 10.48 -3.15 -10.46
N ASP A 123 10.80 -2.63 -11.63
CA ASP A 123 11.42 -1.31 -11.79
C ASP A 123 10.36 -0.22 -11.53
N LEU A 124 10.25 0.19 -10.27
CA LEU A 124 9.26 1.17 -9.82
C LEU A 124 9.44 2.53 -10.52
N SER A 125 10.68 2.92 -10.81
CA SER A 125 10.98 4.18 -11.50
C SER A 125 10.43 4.20 -12.91
N LYS A 126 10.58 3.09 -13.65
CA LYS A 126 9.97 2.94 -14.99
C LYS A 126 8.45 2.92 -14.92
N ILE A 127 7.85 2.23 -13.95
CA ILE A 127 6.39 2.20 -13.76
C ILE A 127 5.85 3.61 -13.51
N ILE A 128 6.49 4.38 -12.63
CA ILE A 128 6.11 5.78 -12.35
C ILE A 128 6.21 6.64 -13.61
N SER A 129 7.28 6.46 -14.39
CA SER A 129 7.46 7.19 -15.66
C SER A 129 6.35 6.85 -16.66
N ILE A 130 5.96 5.58 -16.77
CA ILE A 130 4.85 5.12 -17.61
C ILE A 130 3.53 5.74 -17.13
N ALA A 131 3.24 5.70 -15.82
CA ALA A 131 2.04 6.26 -15.24
C ALA A 131 1.94 7.77 -15.53
N LYS A 132 3.00 8.53 -15.29
CA LYS A 132 3.04 9.99 -15.54
C LYS A 132 2.85 10.32 -17.01
N LYS A 133 3.54 9.64 -17.92
CA LYS A 133 3.41 9.84 -19.38
C LYS A 133 1.98 9.64 -19.86
N ASN A 134 1.27 8.69 -19.30
CA ASN A 134 -0.11 8.36 -19.67
C ASN A 134 -1.17 9.03 -18.76
N LYS A 135 -0.77 9.94 -17.86
CA LYS A 135 -1.65 10.66 -16.91
C LYS A 135 -2.46 9.73 -15.99
N LEU A 136 -1.98 8.50 -15.75
CA LEU A 136 -2.63 7.52 -14.90
C LEU A 136 -2.39 7.85 -13.41
N PHE A 137 -3.31 7.42 -12.55
CA PHE A 137 -3.04 7.31 -11.12
C PHE A 137 -2.18 6.08 -10.87
N SER A 138 -1.41 6.13 -9.78
CA SER A 138 -0.55 5.02 -9.40
C SER A 138 -0.69 4.71 -7.91
N VAL A 139 -0.86 3.43 -7.60
CA VAL A 139 -0.90 2.93 -6.22
C VAL A 139 0.04 1.73 -6.08
N ILE A 140 0.71 1.66 -4.94
CA ILE A 140 1.54 0.52 -4.57
C ILE A 140 1.12 -0.02 -3.21
N ASP A 141 0.98 -1.34 -3.12
CA ASP A 141 0.98 -2.03 -1.85
C ASP A 141 2.42 -2.19 -1.38
N ASN A 142 2.77 -1.43 -0.35
CA ASN A 142 4.11 -1.38 0.26
C ASN A 142 4.14 -2.09 1.62
N THR A 143 3.20 -2.99 1.85
CA THR A 143 3.08 -3.71 3.13
C THR A 143 4.36 -4.45 3.49
N TRP A 144 5.05 -5.05 2.50
CA TRP A 144 6.30 -5.76 2.71
C TRP A 144 7.48 -4.83 2.99
N GLY A 145 7.63 -3.77 2.17
CA GLY A 145 8.75 -2.82 2.29
C GLY A 145 8.62 -1.89 3.48
N THR A 146 7.41 -1.47 3.82
CA THR A 146 7.10 -0.38 4.74
C THR A 146 7.84 0.92 4.37
N PRO A 147 7.47 2.09 4.91
CA PRO A 147 8.23 3.32 4.68
C PRO A 147 9.60 3.34 5.37
N TYR A 148 9.95 2.30 6.13
CA TYR A 148 11.28 2.14 6.67
C TYR A 148 12.30 1.86 5.56
N TYR A 149 11.99 0.93 4.63
CA TYR A 149 12.87 0.60 3.52
C TYR A 149 12.50 1.30 2.21
N LEU A 150 11.21 1.58 1.96
CA LEU A 150 10.75 2.13 0.70
C LEU A 150 9.72 3.23 0.94
N LYS A 151 9.95 4.43 0.40
CA LYS A 151 9.04 5.58 0.47
C LYS A 151 8.41 5.86 -0.90
N PRO A 152 7.32 5.18 -1.26
CA PRO A 152 6.75 5.25 -2.62
C PRO A 152 6.28 6.64 -3.02
N ILE A 153 5.71 7.42 -2.09
CA ILE A 153 5.24 8.78 -2.38
C ILE A 153 6.42 9.68 -2.80
N LYS A 154 7.56 9.55 -2.12
CA LYS A 154 8.78 10.28 -2.47
C LYS A 154 9.34 9.85 -3.84
N LEU A 155 9.21 8.57 -4.19
CA LEU A 155 9.57 8.07 -5.52
C LEU A 155 8.64 8.61 -6.63
N GLY A 156 7.40 9.00 -6.28
CA GLY A 156 6.46 9.61 -7.20
C GLY A 156 5.18 8.83 -7.44
N PHE A 157 4.88 7.81 -6.65
CA PHE A 157 3.53 7.22 -6.60
C PHE A 157 2.52 8.20 -6.04
N ASP A 158 1.28 8.07 -6.46
CA ASP A 158 0.18 8.88 -5.93
C ASP A 158 -0.30 8.35 -4.58
N MET A 159 -0.29 7.03 -4.39
CA MET A 159 -0.81 6.34 -3.23
C MET A 159 0.13 5.19 -2.80
N SER A 160 0.29 5.02 -1.48
CA SER A 160 1.02 3.90 -0.85
C SER A 160 0.14 3.27 0.22
N ILE A 161 -0.06 1.95 0.11
CA ILE A 161 -0.83 1.13 1.05
C ILE A 161 0.14 0.40 1.96
N VAL A 162 -0.19 0.36 3.26
CA VAL A 162 0.44 -0.57 4.21
C VAL A 162 -0.64 -1.22 5.06
N SER A 163 -0.68 -2.56 5.05
CA SER A 163 -1.46 -3.31 6.02
C SER A 163 -0.80 -3.22 7.39
N ALA A 164 -1.35 -2.34 8.25
CA ALA A 164 -0.83 -2.12 9.59
C ALA A 164 -0.90 -3.37 10.48
N THR A 165 -1.76 -4.32 10.12
CA THR A 165 -1.86 -5.67 10.70
C THR A 165 -0.53 -6.43 10.73
N LYS A 166 0.40 -6.10 9.83
CA LYS A 166 1.68 -6.80 9.65
C LYS A 166 2.79 -6.14 10.47
N TYR A 167 3.75 -5.52 9.80
CA TYR A 167 4.95 -4.99 10.47
C TYR A 167 4.67 -3.79 11.38
N TYR A 168 3.67 -2.93 11.08
CA TYR A 168 3.39 -1.78 11.94
C TYR A 168 2.97 -2.22 13.34
N SER A 169 2.01 -3.13 13.47
CA SER A 169 1.63 -3.70 14.76
C SER A 169 2.67 -4.70 15.28
N GLY A 170 3.08 -5.64 14.44
CA GLY A 170 4.14 -6.60 14.69
C GLY A 170 3.84 -7.71 15.71
N HIS A 171 2.63 -7.78 16.27
CA HIS A 171 2.29 -8.67 17.39
C HIS A 171 1.09 -9.58 17.12
N SER A 172 0.51 -9.56 15.90
CA SER A 172 -0.65 -10.39 15.50
C SER A 172 -1.91 -10.20 16.39
N ASP A 173 -2.06 -9.02 16.97
CA ASP A 173 -3.11 -8.68 17.94
C ASP A 173 -4.05 -7.57 17.48
N VAL A 174 -3.88 -7.05 16.26
CA VAL A 174 -4.69 -5.96 15.72
C VAL A 174 -4.80 -6.04 14.20
N MET A 175 -5.91 -5.59 13.67
CA MET A 175 -6.10 -5.33 12.25
C MET A 175 -6.13 -3.83 11.98
N GLY A 176 -5.55 -3.44 10.85
CA GLY A 176 -5.58 -2.04 10.42
C GLY A 176 -4.93 -1.85 9.07
N GLY A 177 -5.20 -0.72 8.48
CA GLY A 177 -4.58 -0.30 7.23
C GLY A 177 -4.28 1.19 7.20
N SER A 178 -3.31 1.56 6.40
CA SER A 178 -3.01 2.94 6.08
C SER A 178 -2.91 3.16 4.58
N LEU A 179 -3.41 4.29 4.12
CA LEU A 179 -3.30 4.77 2.75
C LEU A 179 -2.65 6.15 2.77
N ALA A 180 -1.35 6.18 2.48
CA ALA A 180 -0.60 7.41 2.29
C ALA A 180 -0.85 7.97 0.89
N VAL A 181 -1.00 9.29 0.77
CA VAL A 181 -1.37 9.96 -0.48
C VAL A 181 -0.55 11.22 -0.71
N ASN A 182 -0.28 11.53 -1.98
CA ASN A 182 0.24 12.83 -2.38
C ASN A 182 -0.88 13.89 -2.50
N LYS A 183 -0.50 15.14 -2.78
CA LYS A 183 -1.45 16.26 -2.93
C LYS A 183 -2.40 16.08 -4.12
N ARG A 184 -1.95 15.42 -5.20
CA ARG A 184 -2.72 15.22 -6.44
C ARG A 184 -4.00 14.43 -6.20
N VAL A 185 -3.92 13.34 -5.42
CA VAL A 185 -5.08 12.45 -5.20
C VAL A 185 -5.83 12.72 -3.91
N PHE A 186 -5.32 13.56 -3.03
CA PHE A 186 -5.88 13.79 -1.69
C PHE A 186 -7.40 14.04 -1.71
N LYS A 187 -7.88 14.96 -2.56
CA LYS A 187 -9.32 15.31 -2.62
C LYS A 187 -10.21 14.14 -3.06
N TYR A 188 -9.71 13.29 -3.96
CA TYR A 188 -10.43 12.08 -4.39
C TYR A 188 -10.59 11.10 -3.24
N VAL A 189 -9.48 10.82 -2.53
CA VAL A 189 -9.47 9.87 -1.41
C VAL A 189 -10.25 10.45 -0.22
N GLU A 190 -10.12 11.73 0.10
CA GLU A 190 -10.88 12.39 1.15
C GLU A 190 -12.39 12.24 0.94
N LYS A 191 -12.88 12.51 -0.29
CA LYS A 191 -14.28 12.34 -0.64
C LYS A 191 -14.76 10.90 -0.47
N ALA A 192 -14.02 9.95 -1.02
CA ALA A 192 -14.34 8.52 -0.91
C ALA A 192 -14.36 8.06 0.55
N ASN A 193 -13.34 8.43 1.35
CA ASN A 193 -13.23 8.09 2.75
C ASN A 193 -14.38 8.65 3.60
N LYS A 194 -14.85 9.88 3.32
CA LYS A 194 -16.03 10.44 3.99
C LYS A 194 -17.31 9.67 3.71
N ILE A 195 -17.47 9.18 2.48
CA ILE A 195 -18.67 8.44 2.04
C ILE A 195 -18.67 7.00 2.58
N THR A 196 -17.55 6.31 2.46
CA THR A 196 -17.44 4.90 2.87
C THR A 196 -17.44 4.71 4.39
N GLY A 197 -17.06 5.73 5.15
CA GLY A 197 -16.98 5.66 6.60
C GLY A 197 -15.89 4.70 7.12
N LEU A 198 -14.96 4.28 6.27
CA LEU A 198 -13.84 3.43 6.67
C LEU A 198 -12.98 4.16 7.71
N ARG A 199 -12.98 3.66 8.94
CA ARG A 199 -12.25 4.25 10.08
C ARG A 199 -11.63 3.17 10.94
N LEU A 200 -10.40 3.41 11.35
CA LEU A 200 -9.71 2.61 12.36
C LEU A 200 -10.22 3.00 13.75
N GLY A 201 -10.43 2.02 14.61
CA GLY A 201 -10.77 2.23 16.00
C GLY A 201 -9.61 2.87 16.80
N PRO A 202 -9.90 3.61 17.89
CA PRO A 202 -8.85 4.21 18.71
C PRO A 202 -7.98 3.17 19.44
N ASP A 203 -8.53 2.04 19.82
CA ASP A 203 -7.80 0.96 20.49
C ASP A 203 -6.83 0.28 19.53
N ASP A 204 -7.29 -0.02 18.30
CA ASP A 204 -6.44 -0.53 17.23
C ASP A 204 -5.32 0.46 16.88
N ALA A 205 -5.65 1.77 16.82
CA ALA A 205 -4.66 2.80 16.57
C ALA A 205 -3.59 2.85 17.67
N TYR A 206 -3.98 2.67 18.94
CA TYR A 206 -3.05 2.60 20.06
C TYR A 206 -2.10 1.39 19.94
N LEU A 207 -2.63 0.20 19.62
CA LEU A 207 -1.82 -1.01 19.44
C LEU A 207 -0.84 -0.85 18.28
N ILE A 208 -1.25 -0.23 17.18
CA ILE A 208 -0.36 0.07 16.05
C ILE A 208 0.73 1.06 16.48
N ILE A 209 0.40 2.13 17.21
CA ILE A 209 1.40 3.08 17.75
C ILE A 209 2.41 2.36 18.64
N ARG A 210 1.95 1.45 19.50
CA ARG A 210 2.81 0.61 20.33
C ARG A 210 3.79 -0.19 19.48
N GLY A 211 3.31 -0.84 18.43
CA GLY A 211 4.13 -1.63 17.50
C GLY A 211 5.15 -0.80 16.74
N LEU A 212 4.80 0.41 16.31
CA LEU A 212 5.69 1.31 15.58
C LEU A 212 6.95 1.70 16.38
N ARG A 213 6.88 1.68 17.72
CA ARG A 213 8.02 2.02 18.59
C ARG A 213 9.20 1.04 18.49
N THR A 214 8.96 -0.15 17.96
CA THR A 214 9.97 -1.20 17.80
C THR A 214 10.09 -1.65 16.34
N LEU A 215 9.54 -0.88 15.40
CA LEU A 215 9.49 -1.28 13.99
C LEU A 215 10.89 -1.47 13.40
N ASP A 216 11.79 -0.53 13.64
CA ASP A 216 13.17 -0.52 13.16
C ASP A 216 13.93 -1.75 13.63
N VAL A 217 14.03 -1.97 14.95
CA VAL A 217 14.76 -3.11 15.51
C VAL A 217 14.18 -4.45 15.08
N ARG A 218 12.84 -4.54 14.85
CA ARG A 218 12.21 -5.76 14.35
C ARG A 218 12.53 -6.00 12.88
N LEU A 219 12.48 -4.97 12.05
CA LEU A 219 12.80 -5.08 10.62
C LEU A 219 14.27 -5.40 10.41
N ASP A 220 15.19 -4.76 11.15
CA ASP A 220 16.63 -5.06 11.08
C ASP A 220 16.90 -6.53 11.46
N ARG A 221 16.22 -7.02 12.50
CA ARG A 221 16.33 -8.44 12.91
C ARG A 221 15.75 -9.37 11.85
N HIS A 222 14.61 -9.04 11.24
CA HIS A 222 14.04 -9.82 10.15
C HIS A 222 15.00 -9.89 8.96
N GLU A 223 15.61 -8.77 8.57
CA GLU A 223 16.57 -8.72 7.47
C GLU A 223 17.80 -9.59 7.77
N GLU A 224 18.38 -9.46 8.98
CA GLU A 224 19.52 -10.28 9.42
C GLU A 224 19.19 -11.77 9.36
N ASN A 225 18.04 -12.16 9.90
CA ASN A 225 17.61 -13.55 9.91
C ASN A 225 17.35 -14.08 8.50
N ALA A 226 16.71 -13.29 7.64
CA ALA A 226 16.45 -13.66 6.25
C ALA A 226 17.77 -13.91 5.49
N LYS A 227 18.79 -13.07 5.68
CA LYS A 227 20.14 -13.25 5.09
C LYS A 227 20.78 -14.56 5.56
N LYS A 228 20.70 -14.88 6.86
CA LYS A 228 21.24 -16.14 7.42
C LYS A 228 20.54 -17.36 6.84
N VAL A 229 19.21 -17.36 6.81
CA VAL A 229 18.39 -18.45 6.25
C VAL A 229 18.66 -18.62 4.76
N ALA A 230 18.68 -17.53 4.01
CA ALA A 230 18.98 -17.57 2.57
C ALA A 230 20.38 -18.12 2.30
N SER A 231 21.38 -17.71 3.08
CA SER A 231 22.74 -18.24 2.99
C SER A 231 22.81 -19.74 3.27
N PHE A 232 22.11 -20.20 4.31
CA PHE A 232 22.02 -21.62 4.65
C PHE A 232 21.38 -22.42 3.51
N LEU A 233 20.19 -22.03 3.07
CA LEU A 233 19.44 -22.74 2.02
C LEU A 233 20.17 -22.75 0.68
N SER A 234 20.92 -21.70 0.34
CA SER A 234 21.69 -21.63 -0.91
C SER A 234 22.79 -22.69 -1.06
N ARG A 235 23.20 -23.35 0.04
CA ARG A 235 24.20 -24.41 0.03
C ARG A 235 23.61 -25.77 -0.38
N HIS A 236 22.28 -25.90 -0.35
CA HIS A 236 21.60 -27.15 -0.70
C HIS A 236 21.31 -27.24 -2.18
N LYS A 237 21.96 -28.15 -2.90
CA LYS A 237 21.84 -28.32 -4.37
C LYS A 237 20.41 -28.55 -4.87
N LYS A 238 19.52 -29.09 -4.02
CA LYS A 238 18.11 -29.35 -4.37
C LYS A 238 17.18 -28.15 -4.13
N VAL A 239 17.69 -27.04 -3.59
CA VAL A 239 16.89 -25.85 -3.27
C VAL A 239 17.15 -24.76 -4.31
N LYS A 240 16.11 -24.33 -5.00
CA LYS A 240 16.15 -23.11 -5.82
C LYS A 240 15.68 -21.95 -4.95
N LEU A 241 16.58 -21.02 -4.65
CA LEU A 241 16.28 -19.89 -3.80
C LEU A 241 15.77 -18.71 -4.65
N LEU A 242 14.57 -18.23 -4.34
CA LEU A 242 13.99 -16.99 -4.87
C LEU A 242 14.13 -15.91 -3.80
N TYR A 243 15.31 -15.33 -3.68
CA TYR A 243 15.59 -14.29 -2.68
C TYR A 243 16.25 -13.09 -3.37
N PRO A 244 15.52 -11.97 -3.53
CA PRO A 244 15.94 -10.86 -4.40
C PRO A 244 17.23 -10.18 -3.95
N TYR A 245 17.59 -10.27 -2.67
CA TYR A 245 18.83 -9.71 -2.13
C TYR A 245 20.10 -10.45 -2.59
N LYS A 246 19.98 -11.66 -3.08
CA LYS A 246 21.11 -12.48 -3.51
C LYS A 246 21.48 -12.16 -4.96
N LYS A 247 22.69 -11.63 -5.21
CA LYS A 247 23.23 -11.42 -6.56
C LYS A 247 23.13 -12.70 -7.39
N GLY A 248 22.55 -12.61 -8.58
CA GLY A 248 22.29 -13.75 -9.44
C GLY A 248 20.98 -14.51 -9.14
N SER A 249 20.18 -14.08 -8.17
CA SER A 249 18.80 -14.55 -8.08
C SER A 249 17.96 -13.94 -9.18
N TYR A 250 16.89 -14.65 -9.57
CA TYR A 250 15.99 -14.22 -10.67
C TYR A 250 15.41 -12.80 -10.51
N ASN A 251 15.32 -12.31 -9.26
CA ASN A 251 14.69 -11.03 -8.91
C ASN A 251 15.68 -10.04 -8.27
N TYR A 252 16.99 -10.20 -8.51
CA TYR A 252 18.02 -9.29 -8.01
C TYR A 252 18.04 -7.96 -8.75
#